data_0a2d4071083f11f7eee34cc4ffcc220c
#
_entry.id   0a2d4071083f11f7eee34cc4ffcc220c
#
_cell.length_a   1.000
_cell.length_b   1.000
_cell.length_c   1.000
_cell.angle_alpha   90.00
_cell.angle_beta   90.00
_cell.angle_gamma   90.00
#
_symmetry.space_group_name_H-M   'P 1'
#
loop_
_entity.id
_entity.type
_entity.pdbx_description
1 polymer ?
#
loop_
_entity_poly.entity_id
_entity_poly.type
_entity_poly.pdbx_seq_one_letter_code
_entity_poly.pdbx_strand_id
1 'polypeptide(L)'
;KRGNIIDGVELEYSFTGKSFDKSNSASGLILQDGRFVGDVPGKYILTASFGNISKSKVVDVFQRKVQREVKKIGSGSVNDKHTSDFWVFEGVDKRDYAVTGTWGADGTAYFWDVTNPSDIKKIDSVQVDARTVNDVKVSPNGKIAIISREGASNRKNGIIIIDVTNPYDVKIIKEYTKNLTGGVHNLFIDEKHVYALSA
;
A
#
# COMPACT_ATOMS: atom_id res chain seq x y z
N LYS A 1 -9.87 9.33 -50.01
CA LYS A 1 -11.02 9.83 -49.23
C LYS A 1 -10.48 9.97 -47.81
N ARG A 2 -10.47 11.17 -47.22
CA ARG A 2 -10.21 11.37 -45.80
C ARG A 2 -11.44 10.85 -45.05
N GLY A 3 -11.28 9.77 -44.27
CA GLY A 3 -12.34 9.27 -43.41
C GLY A 3 -12.63 10.24 -42.26
N ASN A 4 -13.88 10.45 -41.94
CA ASN A 4 -14.25 11.17 -40.74
C ASN A 4 -14.07 10.26 -39.53
N ILE A 5 -13.59 10.82 -38.41
CA ILE A 5 -13.57 10.13 -37.12
C ILE A 5 -15.02 10.03 -36.67
N ILE A 6 -15.45 8.84 -36.27
CA ILE A 6 -16.74 8.59 -35.66
C ILE A 6 -16.51 8.48 -34.16
N ASP A 7 -17.03 9.42 -33.38
CA ASP A 7 -16.96 9.39 -31.92
C ASP A 7 -18.09 8.52 -31.35
N GLY A 8 -17.84 7.95 -30.14
CA GLY A 8 -18.84 7.18 -29.39
C GLY A 8 -19.08 5.76 -29.91
N VAL A 9 -18.18 5.22 -30.72
CA VAL A 9 -18.24 3.83 -31.17
C VAL A 9 -17.59 2.92 -30.14
N GLU A 10 -18.35 1.94 -29.64
CA GLU A 10 -17.83 0.91 -28.76
C GLU A 10 -17.19 -0.21 -29.60
N LEU A 11 -15.90 -0.43 -29.43
CA LEU A 11 -15.14 -1.46 -30.12
C LEU A 11 -15.00 -2.70 -29.24
N GLU A 12 -15.13 -3.86 -29.83
CA GLU A 12 -14.77 -5.14 -29.22
C GLU A 12 -13.31 -5.45 -29.50
N TYR A 13 -12.57 -5.80 -28.46
CA TYR A 13 -11.15 -6.17 -28.55
C TYR A 13 -10.95 -7.63 -28.22
N SER A 14 -10.12 -8.29 -28.99
CA SER A 14 -9.69 -9.67 -28.76
C SER A 14 -8.23 -9.86 -29.13
N PHE A 15 -7.63 -10.93 -28.65
CA PHE A 15 -6.29 -11.32 -29.08
C PHE A 15 -6.16 -12.83 -29.23
N THR A 16 -5.21 -13.21 -30.05
CA THR A 16 -4.64 -14.57 -30.11
C THR A 16 -3.13 -14.45 -30.01
N GLY A 17 -2.46 -15.48 -29.52
CA GLY A 17 -1.01 -15.42 -29.36
C GLY A 17 -0.34 -16.78 -29.51
N LYS A 18 0.96 -16.72 -29.82
CA LYS A 18 1.86 -17.88 -29.84
C LYS A 18 3.12 -17.51 -29.08
N SER A 19 3.42 -18.25 -28.02
CA SER A 19 4.66 -18.10 -27.26
C SER A 19 5.89 -18.38 -28.12
N PHE A 20 6.98 -17.67 -27.86
CA PHE A 20 8.30 -18.00 -28.44
C PHE A 20 8.87 -19.28 -27.80
N ASP A 21 8.48 -19.59 -26.57
CA ASP A 21 8.81 -20.84 -25.90
C ASP A 21 7.67 -21.84 -26.09
N LYS A 22 7.97 -22.99 -26.73
CA LYS A 22 6.98 -24.05 -27.02
C LYS A 22 6.42 -24.74 -25.76
N SER A 23 7.10 -24.61 -24.62
CA SER A 23 6.64 -25.17 -23.34
C SER A 23 5.56 -24.33 -22.68
N ASN A 24 5.36 -23.07 -23.11
CA ASN A 24 4.41 -22.13 -22.54
C ASN A 24 3.30 -21.79 -23.55
N SER A 25 2.07 -21.69 -23.05
CA SER A 25 0.97 -21.11 -23.82
C SER A 25 1.05 -19.58 -23.76
N ALA A 26 0.74 -18.93 -24.88
CA ALA A 26 0.62 -17.46 -24.89
C ALA A 26 -0.57 -17.03 -24.03
N SER A 27 -0.36 -16.05 -23.14
CA SER A 27 -1.38 -15.46 -22.28
C SER A 27 -1.24 -13.95 -22.22
N GLY A 28 -2.31 -13.27 -21.84
CA GLY A 28 -2.32 -11.83 -21.73
C GLY A 28 -3.71 -11.30 -21.38
N LEU A 29 -3.82 -9.99 -21.30
CA LEU A 29 -5.06 -9.27 -21.03
C LEU A 29 -5.22 -8.15 -22.06
N ILE A 30 -6.41 -8.01 -22.62
CA ILE A 30 -6.82 -6.84 -23.39
C ILE A 30 -8.02 -6.18 -22.72
N LEU A 31 -7.96 -4.86 -22.53
CA LEU A 31 -9.03 -4.09 -21.89
C LEU A 31 -9.98 -3.53 -22.96
N GLN A 32 -11.16 -3.08 -22.53
CA GLN A 32 -12.17 -2.46 -23.40
C GLN A 32 -11.71 -1.16 -24.07
N ASP A 33 -10.70 -0.51 -23.53
CA ASP A 33 -10.06 0.68 -24.12
C ASP A 33 -8.92 0.34 -25.10
N GLY A 34 -8.71 -0.95 -25.40
CA GLY A 34 -7.71 -1.44 -26.34
C GLY A 34 -6.29 -1.57 -25.79
N ARG A 35 -6.06 -1.30 -24.49
CA ARG A 35 -4.76 -1.58 -23.86
C ARG A 35 -4.53 -3.08 -23.74
N PHE A 36 -3.36 -3.53 -24.19
CA PHE A 36 -2.96 -4.92 -24.16
C PHE A 36 -1.69 -5.13 -23.33
N VAL A 37 -1.67 -6.21 -22.56
CA VAL A 37 -0.48 -6.72 -21.84
C VAL A 37 -0.35 -8.21 -22.17
N GLY A 38 0.80 -8.62 -22.70
CA GLY A 38 1.15 -10.03 -22.84
C GLY A 38 1.97 -10.48 -21.64
N ASP A 39 1.56 -11.57 -21.00
CA ASP A 39 2.23 -12.14 -19.81
C ASP A 39 3.42 -13.02 -20.20
N VAL A 40 3.38 -13.56 -21.40
CA VAL A 40 4.39 -14.50 -21.92
C VAL A 40 5.02 -13.91 -23.18
N PRO A 41 6.36 -13.94 -23.33
CA PRO A 41 7.03 -13.52 -24.56
C PRO A 41 6.52 -14.31 -25.74
N GLY A 42 6.11 -13.61 -26.80
CA GLY A 42 5.48 -14.24 -27.94
C GLY A 42 5.03 -13.25 -29.00
N LYS A 43 4.45 -13.81 -30.05
CA LYS A 43 3.81 -13.07 -31.12
C LYS A 43 2.30 -13.08 -30.92
N TYR A 44 1.69 -11.90 -30.85
CA TYR A 44 0.27 -11.71 -30.61
C TYR A 44 -0.39 -11.01 -31.79
N ILE A 45 -1.62 -11.40 -32.08
CA ILE A 45 -2.50 -10.72 -33.03
C ILE A 45 -3.62 -10.07 -32.23
N LEU A 46 -3.63 -8.75 -32.20
CA LEU A 46 -4.65 -7.95 -31.54
C LEU A 46 -5.69 -7.56 -32.58
N THR A 47 -6.96 -7.77 -32.30
CA THR A 47 -8.07 -7.48 -33.21
C THR A 47 -9.05 -6.54 -32.54
N ALA A 48 -9.38 -5.46 -33.25
CA ALA A 48 -10.51 -4.58 -32.92
C ALA A 48 -11.62 -4.81 -33.92
N SER A 49 -12.87 -4.93 -33.44
CA SER A 49 -14.05 -5.21 -34.26
C SER A 49 -15.19 -4.24 -33.93
N PHE A 50 -15.97 -3.95 -34.97
CA PHE A 50 -17.24 -3.23 -34.87
C PHE A 50 -18.21 -3.83 -35.89
N GLY A 51 -19.24 -4.50 -35.42
CA GLY A 51 -20.14 -5.27 -36.25
C GLY A 51 -19.38 -6.33 -37.08
N ASN A 52 -19.51 -6.25 -38.39
CA ASN A 52 -18.81 -7.15 -39.34
C ASN A 52 -17.48 -6.59 -39.87
N ILE A 53 -17.01 -5.48 -39.33
CA ILE A 53 -15.72 -4.88 -39.70
C ILE A 53 -14.71 -5.20 -38.60
N SER A 54 -13.54 -5.73 -38.98
CA SER A 54 -12.44 -5.95 -38.05
C SER A 54 -11.11 -5.53 -38.64
N LYS A 55 -10.16 -5.17 -37.76
CA LYS A 55 -8.79 -4.88 -38.11
C LYS A 55 -7.85 -5.46 -37.07
N SER A 56 -6.83 -6.14 -37.55
CA SER A 56 -5.83 -6.80 -36.69
C SER A 56 -4.45 -6.16 -36.84
N LYS A 57 -3.68 -6.23 -35.76
CA LYS A 57 -2.28 -5.84 -35.70
C LYS A 57 -1.45 -6.93 -35.03
N VAL A 58 -0.31 -7.25 -35.62
CA VAL A 58 0.68 -8.15 -35.00
C VAL A 58 1.57 -7.36 -34.06
N VAL A 59 1.80 -7.88 -32.87
CA VAL A 59 2.67 -7.31 -31.84
C VAL A 59 3.60 -8.40 -31.31
N ASP A 60 4.88 -8.10 -31.22
CA ASP A 60 5.86 -8.96 -30.57
C ASP A 60 6.04 -8.50 -29.12
N VAL A 61 5.84 -9.41 -28.19
CA VAL A 61 6.06 -9.20 -26.75
C VAL A 61 7.36 -9.87 -26.37
N PHE A 62 8.26 -9.12 -25.77
CA PHE A 62 9.55 -9.62 -25.29
C PHE A 62 9.64 -9.55 -23.78
N GLN A 63 10.42 -10.44 -23.21
CA GLN A 63 10.70 -10.41 -21.77
C GLN A 63 11.38 -9.09 -21.40
N ARG A 64 10.84 -8.45 -20.37
CA ARG A 64 11.40 -7.23 -19.83
C ARG A 64 12.72 -7.53 -19.13
N LYS A 65 13.84 -7.25 -19.75
CA LYS A 65 15.17 -7.38 -19.14
C LYS A 65 15.47 -6.16 -18.23
N VAL A 66 14.69 -6.02 -17.18
CA VAL A 66 14.97 -5.00 -16.16
C VAL A 66 15.51 -5.70 -14.94
N GLN A 67 16.81 -5.62 -14.73
CA GLN A 67 17.41 -5.95 -13.45
C GLN A 67 17.39 -4.68 -12.60
N ARG A 68 16.82 -4.79 -11.41
CA ARG A 68 16.87 -3.74 -10.40
C ARG A 68 17.61 -4.30 -9.20
N GLU A 69 18.65 -3.61 -8.82
CA GLU A 69 19.36 -3.90 -7.58
C GLU A 69 18.69 -3.12 -6.44
N VAL A 70 18.37 -3.81 -5.35
CA VAL A 70 17.89 -3.19 -4.11
C VAL A 70 19.07 -3.08 -3.16
N LYS A 71 19.43 -1.85 -2.81
CA LYS A 71 20.49 -1.57 -1.86
C LYS A 71 19.89 -1.09 -0.55
N LYS A 72 20.24 -1.74 0.57
CA LYS A 72 19.92 -1.25 1.91
C LYS A 72 20.70 0.04 2.17
N ILE A 73 20.02 1.15 2.44
CA ILE A 73 20.62 2.45 2.71
C ILE A 73 20.79 2.67 4.21
N GLY A 74 19.82 2.24 5.01
CA GLY A 74 19.85 2.40 6.45
C GLY A 74 18.93 1.42 7.16
N SER A 75 18.90 1.48 8.48
CA SER A 75 17.97 0.71 9.31
C SER A 75 17.78 1.36 10.68
N GLY A 76 16.55 1.26 11.22
CA GLY A 76 16.26 1.50 12.62
C GLY A 76 15.98 0.19 13.35
N SER A 77 16.20 0.12 14.66
CA SER A 77 15.98 -1.09 15.44
C SER A 77 15.37 -0.79 16.80
N VAL A 78 14.49 -1.69 17.25
CA VAL A 78 13.99 -1.81 18.62
C VAL A 78 14.42 -3.17 19.16
N ASN A 79 15.67 -3.31 19.47
CA ASN A 79 16.51 -4.50 19.60
C ASN A 79 15.88 -5.72 20.29
N ASP A 80 14.94 -5.55 21.19
CA ASP A 80 14.34 -6.59 22.05
C ASP A 80 12.87 -6.89 21.71
N LYS A 81 12.34 -6.33 20.62
CA LYS A 81 10.91 -6.44 20.29
C LYS A 81 10.70 -6.72 18.80
N HIS A 82 9.62 -7.43 18.48
CA HIS A 82 9.21 -7.61 17.10
C HIS A 82 8.42 -6.38 16.63
N THR A 83 8.81 -5.83 15.50
CA THR A 83 8.04 -4.80 14.80
C THR A 83 6.85 -5.47 14.08
N SER A 84 5.68 -4.88 14.15
CA SER A 84 4.47 -5.37 13.49
C SER A 84 4.26 -4.71 12.13
N ASP A 85 3.87 -3.45 12.13
CA ASP A 85 3.61 -2.64 10.94
C ASP A 85 4.40 -1.34 11.00
N PHE A 86 4.50 -0.64 9.88
CA PHE A 86 5.07 0.70 9.82
C PHE A 86 4.31 1.57 8.82
N TRP A 87 4.35 2.87 9.05
CA TRP A 87 3.82 3.88 8.14
C TRP A 87 4.79 5.05 8.02
N VAL A 88 5.12 5.44 6.78
CA VAL A 88 5.93 6.62 6.51
C VAL A 88 5.02 7.79 6.14
N PHE A 89 5.29 8.97 6.65
CA PHE A 89 4.49 10.17 6.41
C PHE A 89 5.35 11.43 6.36
N GLU A 90 4.88 12.43 5.61
CA GLU A 90 5.43 13.78 5.65
C GLU A 90 4.85 14.52 6.84
N GLY A 91 5.69 15.05 7.71
CA GLY A 91 5.27 15.91 8.82
C GLY A 91 4.84 17.30 8.37
N VAL A 92 4.24 18.05 9.27
CA VAL A 92 3.81 19.45 9.01
C VAL A 92 4.98 20.36 8.67
N ASP A 93 6.18 20.01 9.10
CA ASP A 93 7.45 20.68 8.83
C ASP A 93 8.14 20.25 7.51
N LYS A 94 7.45 19.43 6.72
CA LYS A 94 7.93 18.90 5.42
C LYS A 94 9.14 17.95 5.51
N ARG A 95 9.34 17.34 6.66
CA ARG A 95 10.32 16.28 6.87
C ARG A 95 9.63 14.91 6.83
N ASP A 96 10.40 13.87 6.57
CA ASP A 96 9.90 12.52 6.51
C ASP A 96 10.04 11.82 7.85
N TYR A 97 8.95 11.23 8.32
CA TYR A 97 8.85 10.49 9.56
C TYR A 97 8.26 9.10 9.34
N ALA A 98 8.46 8.24 10.30
CA ALA A 98 7.80 6.94 10.33
C ALA A 98 7.25 6.65 11.72
N VAL A 99 6.19 5.85 11.78
CA VAL A 99 5.70 5.20 12.99
C VAL A 99 5.75 3.69 12.81
N THR A 100 6.17 2.97 13.85
CA THR A 100 6.17 1.51 13.87
C THR A 100 5.42 0.99 15.08
N GLY A 101 4.64 -0.08 14.88
CA GLY A 101 4.04 -0.83 15.96
C GLY A 101 4.93 -1.96 16.47
N THR A 102 4.48 -2.66 17.51
CA THR A 102 5.14 -3.84 18.08
C THR A 102 4.17 -5.01 18.23
N TRP A 103 4.67 -6.21 18.02
CA TRP A 103 3.90 -7.44 18.09
C TRP A 103 4.35 -8.34 19.24
N GLY A 104 3.38 -8.84 20.02
CA GLY A 104 3.66 -9.74 21.15
C GLY A 104 4.63 -9.14 22.19
N ALA A 105 4.52 -7.82 22.42
CA ALA A 105 5.42 -7.04 23.26
C ALA A 105 4.64 -6.30 24.38
N ASP A 106 4.88 -5.03 24.54
CA ASP A 106 4.38 -4.21 25.65
C ASP A 106 3.46 -3.06 25.19
N GLY A 107 2.95 -3.12 23.97
CA GLY A 107 2.05 -2.10 23.44
C GLY A 107 2.74 -0.78 23.08
N THR A 108 4.04 -0.80 22.77
CA THR A 108 4.77 0.41 22.39
C THR A 108 4.70 0.65 20.88
N ALA A 109 4.38 1.88 20.48
CA ALA A 109 4.63 2.39 19.14
C ALA A 109 5.80 3.37 19.17
N TYR A 110 6.69 3.28 18.19
CA TYR A 110 7.88 4.14 18.09
C TYR A 110 7.78 5.10 16.92
N PHE A 111 8.27 6.31 17.11
CA PHE A 111 8.35 7.35 16.09
C PHE A 111 9.80 7.58 15.69
N TRP A 112 10.00 7.79 14.38
CA TRP A 112 11.31 7.86 13.78
C TRP A 112 11.42 9.06 12.85
N ASP A 113 12.55 9.74 12.86
CA ASP A 113 12.97 10.65 11.81
C ASP A 113 13.68 9.83 10.73
N VAL A 114 13.09 9.80 9.53
CA VAL A 114 13.60 9.08 8.37
C VAL A 114 13.97 10.03 7.21
N THR A 115 14.02 11.32 7.47
CA THR A 115 14.37 12.38 6.51
C THR A 115 15.72 12.08 5.82
N ASN A 116 16.68 11.58 6.60
CA ASN A 116 17.91 11.02 6.03
C ASN A 116 17.86 9.49 6.17
N PRO A 117 17.57 8.74 5.09
CA PRO A 117 17.43 7.29 5.17
C PRO A 117 18.74 6.54 5.52
N SER A 118 19.89 7.20 5.47
CA SER A 118 21.18 6.64 5.95
C SER A 118 21.45 6.90 7.44
N ASP A 119 20.63 7.76 8.10
CA ASP A 119 20.76 8.12 9.52
C ASP A 119 19.38 8.17 10.18
N ILE A 120 18.73 7.01 10.26
CA ILE A 120 17.40 6.85 10.85
C ILE A 120 17.50 6.98 12.36
N LYS A 121 16.68 7.88 12.94
CA LYS A 121 16.69 8.17 14.38
C LYS A 121 15.34 7.87 15.03
N LYS A 122 15.34 7.09 16.09
CA LYS A 122 14.19 6.98 16.97
C LYS A 122 14.07 8.29 17.77
N ILE A 123 12.92 8.94 17.70
CA ILE A 123 12.71 10.29 18.23
C ILE A 123 11.71 10.33 19.38
N ASP A 124 10.71 9.46 19.38
CA ASP A 124 9.72 9.38 20.46
C ASP A 124 9.06 7.99 20.50
N SER A 125 8.25 7.75 21.51
CA SER A 125 7.44 6.55 21.65
C SER A 125 6.21 6.76 22.52
N VAL A 126 5.14 6.03 22.27
CA VAL A 126 4.00 5.91 23.18
C VAL A 126 3.81 4.47 23.59
N GLN A 127 3.53 4.23 24.85
CA GLN A 127 3.16 2.93 25.37
C GLN A 127 1.71 2.93 25.82
N VAL A 128 0.96 1.92 25.42
CA VAL A 128 -0.44 1.73 25.75
C VAL A 128 -0.66 0.35 26.37
N ASP A 129 -1.74 0.19 27.12
CA ASP A 129 -2.14 -1.13 27.64
C ASP A 129 -2.57 -2.03 26.49
N ALA A 130 -1.59 -2.68 25.86
CA ALA A 130 -1.77 -3.63 24.78
C ALA A 130 -0.62 -4.64 24.75
N ARG A 131 -0.90 -5.87 24.32
CA ARG A 131 0.14 -6.83 23.96
C ARG A 131 0.71 -6.56 22.56
N THR A 132 -0.12 -6.00 21.67
CA THR A 132 0.22 -5.79 20.27
C THR A 132 -0.36 -4.46 19.78
N VAL A 133 0.49 -3.66 19.17
CA VAL A 133 0.14 -2.57 18.28
C VAL A 133 0.32 -3.11 16.87
N ASN A 134 -0.72 -3.75 16.31
CA ASN A 134 -0.61 -4.54 15.10
C ASN A 134 -0.51 -3.69 13.84
N ASP A 135 -1.31 -2.63 13.74
CA ASP A 135 -1.37 -1.75 12.58
C ASP A 135 -1.24 -0.28 13.00
N VAL A 136 -0.57 0.51 12.18
CA VAL A 136 -0.30 1.93 12.40
C VAL A 136 -0.54 2.72 11.11
N LYS A 137 -1.24 3.85 11.20
CA LYS A 137 -1.49 4.73 10.05
C LYS A 137 -1.41 6.19 10.47
N VAL A 138 -1.05 7.06 9.53
CA VAL A 138 -1.04 8.52 9.75
C VAL A 138 -1.91 9.18 8.69
N SER A 139 -2.64 10.21 9.11
CA SER A 139 -3.50 11.00 8.22
C SER A 139 -2.68 11.69 7.11
N PRO A 140 -3.27 11.89 5.91
CA PRO A 140 -2.55 12.49 4.77
C PRO A 140 -1.93 13.85 5.07
N ASN A 141 -2.47 14.60 6.05
CA ASN A 141 -1.95 15.91 6.46
C ASN A 141 -0.83 15.84 7.52
N GLY A 142 -0.38 14.64 7.92
CA GLY A 142 0.71 14.43 8.86
C GLY A 142 0.44 14.85 10.29
N LYS A 143 -0.83 14.96 10.72
CA LYS A 143 -1.18 15.48 12.05
C LYS A 143 -1.67 14.43 13.04
N ILE A 144 -2.33 13.39 12.56
CA ILE A 144 -2.97 12.38 13.40
C ILE A 144 -2.43 11.01 13.04
N ALA A 145 -1.91 10.30 14.01
CA ALA A 145 -1.64 8.86 13.90
C ALA A 145 -2.74 8.07 14.60
N ILE A 146 -3.04 6.91 14.04
CA ILE A 146 -3.91 5.90 14.64
C ILE A 146 -3.09 4.63 14.78
N ILE A 147 -3.14 4.02 15.96
CA ILE A 147 -2.56 2.71 16.20
C ILE A 147 -3.62 1.75 16.72
N SER A 148 -3.52 0.48 16.33
CA SER A 148 -4.39 -0.56 16.88
C SER A 148 -3.97 -0.91 18.31
N ARG A 149 -4.94 -1.35 19.12
CA ARG A 149 -4.75 -1.79 20.50
C ARG A 149 -5.32 -3.17 20.65
N GLU A 150 -4.45 -4.17 20.75
CA GLU A 150 -4.83 -5.58 20.88
C GLU A 150 -4.23 -6.22 22.13
N GLY A 151 -5.00 -7.14 22.74
CA GLY A 151 -4.59 -7.84 23.95
C GLY A 151 -4.44 -6.92 25.16
N ALA A 152 -5.34 -5.94 25.28
CA ALA A 152 -5.44 -5.05 26.44
C ALA A 152 -5.75 -5.84 27.72
N SER A 153 -5.13 -5.49 28.85
CA SER A 153 -5.30 -6.18 30.14
C SER A 153 -6.75 -6.16 30.61
N ASN A 154 -7.46 -5.08 30.32
CA ASN A 154 -8.88 -4.89 30.64
C ASN A 154 -9.84 -5.49 29.59
N ARG A 155 -9.33 -6.19 28.56
CA ARG A 155 -10.08 -6.75 27.42
C ARG A 155 -10.88 -5.73 26.60
N LYS A 156 -10.55 -4.45 26.69
CA LYS A 156 -11.16 -3.38 25.89
C LYS A 156 -10.20 -2.96 24.79
N ASN A 157 -10.05 -3.83 23.81
CA ASN A 157 -9.28 -3.52 22.60
C ASN A 157 -9.89 -2.33 21.83
N GLY A 158 -9.21 -1.86 20.82
CA GLY A 158 -9.69 -0.74 20.01
C GLY A 158 -8.55 -0.03 19.27
N ILE A 159 -8.65 1.28 19.23
CA ILE A 159 -7.65 2.16 18.60
C ILE A 159 -7.23 3.28 19.54
N ILE A 160 -6.01 3.77 19.33
CA ILE A 160 -5.47 4.95 20.00
C ILE A 160 -5.27 6.05 18.96
N ILE A 161 -5.75 7.23 19.27
CA ILE A 161 -5.62 8.43 18.45
C ILE A 161 -4.52 9.29 19.04
N ILE A 162 -3.54 9.67 18.23
CA ILE A 162 -2.31 10.34 18.66
C ILE A 162 -2.13 11.62 17.82
N ASP A 163 -1.87 12.73 18.46
CA ASP A 163 -1.36 13.94 17.81
C ASP A 163 0.12 13.74 17.49
N VAL A 164 0.46 13.86 16.23
CA VAL A 164 1.83 13.75 15.70
C VAL A 164 2.27 15.03 14.98
N THR A 165 1.60 16.16 15.27
CA THR A 165 1.97 17.48 14.74
C THR A 165 3.42 17.83 15.09
N ASN A 166 3.88 17.43 16.28
CA ASN A 166 5.29 17.40 16.63
C ASN A 166 5.75 15.95 16.83
N PRO A 167 6.42 15.31 15.87
CA PRO A 167 6.84 13.90 15.97
C PRO A 167 7.89 13.64 17.06
N TYR A 168 8.52 14.68 17.59
CA TYR A 168 9.47 14.60 18.72
C TYR A 168 8.80 14.66 20.09
N ASP A 169 7.49 14.94 20.15
CA ASP A 169 6.70 15.05 21.40
C ASP A 169 5.25 14.71 21.08
N VAL A 170 4.99 13.44 20.77
CA VAL A 170 3.66 12.96 20.38
C VAL A 170 2.73 12.84 21.58
N LYS A 171 1.42 13.05 21.38
CA LYS A 171 0.44 13.08 22.48
C LYS A 171 -0.73 12.15 22.18
N ILE A 172 -1.06 11.26 23.09
CA ILE A 172 -2.31 10.51 23.02
C ILE A 172 -3.48 11.48 23.20
N ILE A 173 -4.35 11.57 22.19
CA ILE A 173 -5.57 12.37 22.24
C ILE A 173 -6.70 11.57 22.87
N LYS A 174 -6.85 10.29 22.45
CA LYS A 174 -7.98 9.48 22.85
C LYS A 174 -7.74 7.99 22.64
N GLU A 175 -8.27 7.19 23.56
CA GLU A 175 -8.56 5.78 23.35
C GLU A 175 -10.01 5.62 22.89
N TYR A 176 -10.24 4.82 21.85
CA TYR A 176 -11.57 4.51 21.36
C TYR A 176 -11.78 3.00 21.29
N THR A 177 -12.74 2.50 22.07
CA THR A 177 -12.99 1.06 22.25
C THR A 177 -14.42 0.65 21.90
N LYS A 178 -15.33 1.62 21.64
CA LYS A 178 -16.74 1.32 21.38
C LYS A 178 -16.89 0.49 20.09
N ASN A 179 -17.51 -0.68 20.24
CA ASN A 179 -17.72 -1.66 19.16
C ASN A 179 -16.43 -2.19 18.49
N LEU A 180 -15.28 -2.07 19.16
CA LEU A 180 -13.98 -2.54 18.67
C LEU A 180 -13.29 -3.50 19.66
N THR A 181 -14.03 -4.00 20.66
CA THR A 181 -13.45 -4.78 21.76
C THR A 181 -12.94 -6.16 21.35
N GLY A 182 -13.35 -6.69 20.20
CA GLY A 182 -12.81 -7.93 19.63
C GLY A 182 -11.34 -7.81 19.18
N GLY A 183 -10.87 -6.59 18.98
CA GLY A 183 -9.55 -6.28 18.43
C GLY A 183 -9.65 -5.57 17.07
N VAL A 184 -8.61 -4.84 16.72
CA VAL A 184 -8.52 -4.15 15.44
C VAL A 184 -7.25 -4.62 14.75
N HIS A 185 -7.41 -5.40 13.68
CA HIS A 185 -6.29 -5.99 12.97
C HIS A 185 -5.70 -5.05 11.92
N ASN A 186 -6.57 -4.37 11.17
CA ASN A 186 -6.14 -3.44 10.13
C ASN A 186 -6.84 -2.09 10.25
N LEU A 187 -6.11 -1.05 9.85
CA LEU A 187 -6.55 0.33 9.86
C LEU A 187 -6.34 0.98 8.49
N PHE A 188 -7.22 1.90 8.15
CA PHE A 188 -6.99 2.88 7.12
C PHE A 188 -7.47 4.23 7.61
N ILE A 189 -6.82 5.32 7.22
CA ILE A 189 -7.20 6.69 7.56
C ILE A 189 -7.16 7.55 6.31
N ASP A 190 -8.25 8.27 6.06
CA ASP A 190 -8.29 9.36 5.10
C ASP A 190 -8.28 10.72 5.84
N GLU A 191 -8.61 11.80 5.14
CA GLU A 191 -8.63 13.14 5.74
C GLU A 191 -9.71 13.34 6.82
N LYS A 192 -10.75 12.51 6.85
CA LYS A 192 -11.96 12.71 7.67
C LYS A 192 -12.35 11.50 8.50
N HIS A 193 -11.94 10.29 8.09
CA HIS A 193 -12.44 9.06 8.66
C HIS A 193 -11.32 8.08 8.98
N VAL A 194 -11.55 7.30 10.01
CA VAL A 194 -10.76 6.10 10.34
C VAL A 194 -11.63 4.89 10.02
N TYR A 195 -11.08 3.96 9.26
CA TYR A 195 -11.67 2.67 8.96
C TYR A 195 -10.92 1.61 9.77
N ALA A 196 -11.63 0.97 10.70
CA ALA A 196 -11.07 -0.04 11.57
C ALA A 196 -11.72 -1.39 11.26
N LEU A 197 -10.90 -2.37 10.89
CA LEU A 197 -11.34 -3.74 10.68
C LEU A 197 -11.24 -4.50 11.99
N SER A 198 -12.39 -4.71 12.64
CA SER A 198 -12.50 -5.45 13.88
C SER A 198 -12.85 -6.92 13.62
N ALA A 199 -12.21 -7.82 14.36
CA ALA A 199 -12.51 -9.24 14.37
C ALA A 199 -13.74 -9.56 15.24
#